data_1930b4fba372ee6c0f14bd65c46f82b2
#
_entry.id   1930b4fba372ee6c0f14bd65c46f82b2
#
_cell.length_a   1.000
_cell.length_b   1.000
_cell.length_c   1.000
_cell.angle_alpha   90.00
_cell.angle_beta   90.00
_cell.angle_gamma   90.00
#
_symmetry.space_group_name_H-M   'P 1'
#
loop_
_entity.id
_entity.type
_entity.pdbx_description
1 polymer ?
#
loop_
_entity_poly.entity_id
_entity_poly.type
_entity_poly.pdbx_seq_one_letter_code
_entity_poly.pdbx_strand_id
1 'polypeptide(L)'
;GKNRFTTVVDGDDREYYVHVPESYDPDVPIPVVFMLHGTSGDGLKFYNISGWKELGETENILTIFPSSWRYCIIEDGNTQNITKWNCFPGAFSFCSGETPRDDVKFLRQILTDLGEKFTLDDARVYMVGFSNGGQMATRCSVEMSDVIAAVVESAGSFSNDTLVNPLNKIPV
;
A
#
# COMPACT_ATOMS: atom_id res chain seq x y z
N GLY A 1 2.31 14.30 12.92
CA GLY A 1 1.08 13.75 13.52
C GLY A 1 0.21 13.04 12.51
N LYS A 2 -0.95 12.50 12.95
CA LYS A 2 -1.89 11.73 12.11
C LYS A 2 -2.77 12.62 11.24
N ASN A 3 -2.77 12.32 9.93
CA ASN A 3 -3.66 12.95 8.94
C ASN A 3 -4.45 11.86 8.20
N ARG A 4 -5.72 12.11 7.93
CA ARG A 4 -6.56 11.25 7.08
C ARG A 4 -6.79 11.97 5.77
N PHE A 5 -6.55 11.28 4.66
CA PHE A 5 -6.79 11.75 3.30
C PHE A 5 -7.72 10.80 2.56
N THR A 6 -8.38 11.35 1.55
CA THR A 6 -9.16 10.59 0.58
C THR A 6 -8.76 11.00 -0.83
N THR A 7 -8.84 10.05 -1.76
CA THR A 7 -8.64 10.29 -3.18
C THR A 7 -9.63 9.46 -3.98
N VAL A 8 -9.86 9.83 -5.23
CA VAL A 8 -10.78 9.10 -6.12
C VAL A 8 -9.96 8.32 -7.15
N VAL A 9 -10.21 7.02 -7.25
CA VAL A 9 -9.59 6.13 -8.24
C VAL A 9 -10.66 5.37 -8.98
N ASP A 10 -10.77 5.57 -10.29
CA ASP A 10 -11.77 4.96 -11.16
C ASP A 10 -13.23 5.17 -10.70
N GLY A 11 -13.50 6.31 -10.05
CA GLY A 11 -14.79 6.68 -9.52
C GLY A 11 -15.08 6.21 -8.09
N ASP A 12 -14.19 5.44 -7.49
CA ASP A 12 -14.32 4.99 -6.10
C ASP A 12 -13.54 5.88 -5.14
N ASP A 13 -14.16 6.23 -4.01
CA ASP A 13 -13.49 6.92 -2.92
C ASP A 13 -12.56 5.96 -2.18
N ARG A 14 -11.28 6.32 -2.09
CA ARG A 14 -10.24 5.56 -1.38
C ARG A 14 -9.68 6.40 -0.25
N GLU A 15 -9.36 5.78 0.88
CA GLU A 15 -8.78 6.47 2.02
C GLU A 15 -7.39 5.96 2.38
N TYR A 16 -6.60 6.87 2.97
CA TYR A 16 -5.31 6.53 3.56
C TYR A 16 -4.97 7.46 4.72
N TYR A 17 -4.15 6.97 5.62
CA TYR A 17 -3.65 7.73 6.76
C TYR A 17 -2.17 7.99 6.58
N VAL A 18 -1.73 9.16 7.03
CA VAL A 18 -0.32 9.56 6.95
C VAL A 18 0.12 10.04 8.32
N HIS A 19 1.26 9.53 8.78
CA HIS A 19 1.98 10.12 9.89
C HIS A 19 3.04 11.07 9.34
N VAL A 20 2.91 12.33 9.68
CA VAL A 20 3.91 13.38 9.38
C VAL A 20 4.70 13.62 10.67
N PRO A 21 6.01 13.37 10.69
CA PRO A 21 6.83 13.61 11.88
C PRO A 21 6.83 15.09 12.26
N GLU A 22 7.00 15.38 13.55
CA GLU A 22 7.08 16.77 14.05
C GLU A 22 8.31 17.51 13.50
N SER A 23 9.35 16.77 13.17
CA SER A 23 10.61 17.27 12.59
C SER A 23 10.53 17.50 11.08
N TYR A 24 9.36 17.29 10.42
CA TYR A 24 9.23 17.53 8.99
C TYR A 24 9.53 18.97 8.63
N ASP A 25 10.47 19.17 7.72
CA ASP A 25 10.85 20.45 7.14
C ASP A 25 10.46 20.47 5.66
N PRO A 26 9.59 21.40 5.21
CA PRO A 26 9.16 21.45 3.81
C PRO A 26 10.29 21.80 2.82
N ASP A 27 11.40 22.33 3.30
CA ASP A 27 12.57 22.65 2.47
C ASP A 27 13.51 21.45 2.29
N VAL A 28 13.27 20.34 2.99
CA VAL A 28 14.10 19.12 2.97
C VAL A 28 13.28 17.92 2.48
N PRO A 29 13.67 17.26 1.36
CA PRO A 29 12.96 16.08 0.89
C PRO A 29 12.91 14.95 1.93
N ILE A 30 11.68 14.47 2.23
CA ILE A 30 11.43 13.43 3.23
C ILE A 30 11.27 12.04 2.60
N PRO A 31 11.92 10.99 3.14
CA PRO A 31 11.67 9.61 2.71
C PRO A 31 10.24 9.17 3.00
N VAL A 32 9.75 8.23 2.20
CA VAL A 32 8.38 7.74 2.26
C VAL A 32 8.36 6.23 2.47
N VAL A 33 7.50 5.74 3.37
CA VAL A 33 7.24 4.31 3.56
C VAL A 33 5.75 4.03 3.52
N PHE A 34 5.33 3.18 2.59
CA PHE A 34 3.98 2.60 2.59
C PHE A 34 3.92 1.40 3.52
N MET A 35 2.85 1.32 4.31
CA MET A 35 2.55 0.24 5.23
C MET A 35 1.26 -0.46 4.83
N LEU A 36 1.38 -1.61 4.15
CA LEU A 36 0.24 -2.35 3.63
C LEU A 36 -0.24 -3.42 4.63
N HIS A 37 -1.46 -3.24 5.13
CA HIS A 37 -2.09 -4.15 6.10
C HIS A 37 -2.44 -5.51 5.48
N GLY A 38 -2.62 -6.52 6.31
CA GLY A 38 -3.10 -7.84 5.90
C GLY A 38 -4.62 -7.91 5.71
N THR A 39 -5.11 -9.12 5.36
CA THR A 39 -6.54 -9.43 5.25
C THR A 39 -7.32 -8.98 6.50
N SER A 40 -8.52 -8.45 6.32
CA SER A 40 -9.41 -7.92 7.37
C SER A 40 -8.89 -6.68 8.10
N GLY A 41 -7.75 -6.12 7.66
CA GLY A 41 -7.21 -4.87 8.16
C GLY A 41 -7.76 -3.66 7.41
N ASP A 42 -7.31 -2.50 7.84
CA ASP A 42 -7.46 -1.21 7.16
C ASP A 42 -6.30 -0.29 7.57
N GLY A 43 -6.18 0.86 6.92
CA GLY A 43 -5.10 1.81 7.16
C GLY A 43 -5.08 2.33 8.59
N LEU A 44 -6.24 2.65 9.18
CA LEU A 44 -6.32 3.17 10.55
C LEU A 44 -5.89 2.14 11.60
N LYS A 45 -6.35 0.90 11.44
CA LYS A 45 -5.96 -0.19 12.33
C LYS A 45 -4.45 -0.42 12.27
N PHE A 46 -3.89 -0.46 11.06
CA PHE A 46 -2.46 -0.69 10.87
C PHE A 46 -1.61 0.50 11.34
N TYR A 47 -2.09 1.73 11.16
CA TYR A 47 -1.51 2.94 11.77
C TYR A 47 -1.35 2.80 13.29
N ASN A 48 -2.36 2.23 13.97
CA ASN A 48 -2.36 2.13 15.43
C ASN A 48 -1.51 0.99 15.99
N ILE A 49 -1.34 -0.12 15.24
CA ILE A 49 -0.74 -1.35 15.80
C ILE A 49 0.63 -1.72 15.23
N SER A 50 1.05 -1.15 14.11
CA SER A 50 2.26 -1.60 13.39
C SER A 50 3.58 -1.11 14.01
N GLY A 51 3.57 -0.05 14.83
CA GLY A 51 4.77 0.60 15.35
C GLY A 51 5.46 1.54 14.35
N TRP A 52 4.99 1.58 13.09
CA TRP A 52 5.66 2.35 12.05
C TRP A 52 5.45 3.86 12.13
N LYS A 53 4.37 4.33 12.76
CA LYS A 53 4.21 5.76 13.01
C LYS A 53 5.24 6.27 14.02
N GLU A 54 5.56 5.46 15.05
CA GLU A 54 6.58 5.75 16.04
C GLU A 54 7.98 5.77 15.39
N LEU A 55 8.26 4.79 14.52
CA LEU A 55 9.50 4.77 13.75
C LEU A 55 9.59 5.99 12.81
N GLY A 56 8.51 6.31 12.11
CA GLY A 56 8.44 7.49 11.24
C GLY A 56 8.73 8.79 11.99
N GLU A 57 8.23 8.91 13.24
CA GLU A 57 8.51 10.07 14.09
C GLU A 57 9.99 10.17 14.48
N THR A 58 10.63 9.05 14.85
CA THR A 58 12.03 9.06 15.31
C THR A 58 13.04 9.17 14.17
N GLU A 59 12.74 8.60 13.02
CA GLU A 59 13.64 8.54 11.86
C GLU A 59 13.36 9.63 10.80
N ASN A 60 12.41 10.53 11.06
CA ASN A 60 11.96 11.56 10.13
C ASN A 60 11.53 10.97 8.78
N ILE A 61 10.58 10.03 8.82
CA ILE A 61 10.03 9.33 7.64
C ILE A 61 8.53 9.59 7.56
N LEU A 62 8.04 9.97 6.39
CA LEU A 62 6.60 10.05 6.12
C LEU A 62 6.04 8.63 5.97
N THR A 63 5.24 8.18 6.91
CA THR A 63 4.65 6.83 6.86
C THR A 63 3.19 6.86 6.41
N ILE A 64 2.85 6.04 5.43
CA ILE A 64 1.56 6.01 4.75
C ILE A 64 0.87 4.68 5.02
N PHE A 65 -0.39 4.73 5.44
CA PHE A 65 -1.21 3.56 5.78
C PHE A 65 -2.49 3.57 4.93
N PRO A 66 -2.44 3.07 3.70
CA PRO A 66 -3.63 3.01 2.84
C PRO A 66 -4.58 1.90 3.28
N SER A 67 -5.89 2.10 3.02
CA SER A 67 -6.92 1.08 3.23
C SER A 67 -7.20 0.34 1.92
N SER A 68 -7.17 -0.99 1.95
CA SER A 68 -7.59 -1.84 0.83
C SER A 68 -9.12 -1.76 0.63
N TRP A 69 -9.61 -2.43 -0.41
CA TRP A 69 -11.04 -2.48 -0.70
C TRP A 69 -11.73 -3.63 0.04
N ARG A 70 -13.03 -3.44 0.34
CA ARG A 70 -13.86 -4.48 0.93
C ARG A 70 -14.60 -5.22 -0.18
N TYR A 71 -14.20 -6.45 -0.43
CA TYR A 71 -14.77 -7.31 -1.48
C TYR A 71 -15.75 -8.32 -0.91
N CYS A 72 -16.74 -8.70 -1.75
CA CYS A 72 -17.41 -9.98 -1.61
C CYS A 72 -16.56 -11.05 -2.30
N ILE A 73 -16.08 -12.03 -1.55
CA ILE A 73 -15.29 -13.15 -2.07
C ILE A 73 -15.93 -14.51 -1.72
N ILE A 74 -15.58 -15.53 -2.50
CA ILE A 74 -15.97 -16.92 -2.27
C ILE A 74 -14.71 -17.68 -1.88
N GLU A 75 -14.70 -18.23 -0.68
CA GLU A 75 -13.60 -19.04 -0.14
C GLU A 75 -14.19 -20.32 0.46
N ASP A 76 -13.68 -21.48 0.04
CA ASP A 76 -14.20 -22.80 0.44
C ASP A 76 -15.72 -22.97 0.26
N GLY A 77 -16.26 -22.38 -0.81
CA GLY A 77 -17.69 -22.43 -1.13
C GLY A 77 -18.56 -21.47 -0.30
N ASN A 78 -17.96 -20.70 0.61
CA ASN A 78 -18.66 -19.73 1.45
C ASN A 78 -18.42 -18.29 0.95
N THR A 79 -19.49 -17.50 0.97
CA THR A 79 -19.43 -16.06 0.64
C THR A 79 -19.07 -15.26 1.89
N GLN A 80 -18.10 -14.36 1.77
CA GLN A 80 -17.71 -13.46 2.85
C GLN A 80 -17.37 -12.06 2.32
N ASN A 81 -17.66 -11.04 3.16
CA ASN A 81 -17.27 -9.66 2.89
C ASN A 81 -16.03 -9.32 3.71
N ILE A 82 -14.91 -9.07 3.02
CA ILE A 82 -13.61 -8.92 3.68
C ILE A 82 -12.73 -7.88 2.97
N THR A 83 -11.94 -7.13 3.74
CA THR A 83 -10.95 -6.22 3.17
C THR A 83 -9.72 -6.99 2.72
N LYS A 84 -9.34 -6.81 1.47
CA LYS A 84 -8.16 -7.41 0.85
C LYS A 84 -7.57 -6.48 -0.21
N TRP A 85 -6.27 -6.59 -0.43
CA TRP A 85 -5.59 -6.07 -1.59
C TRP A 85 -5.81 -7.00 -2.78
N ASN A 86 -6.07 -6.43 -3.94
CA ASN A 86 -6.06 -7.15 -5.22
C ASN A 86 -4.61 -7.39 -5.64
N CYS A 87 -3.94 -8.31 -4.94
CA CYS A 87 -2.49 -8.53 -5.04
C CYS A 87 -2.05 -9.18 -6.35
N PHE A 88 -2.83 -10.10 -6.90
CA PHE A 88 -2.53 -10.76 -8.17
C PHE A 88 -3.83 -11.10 -8.91
N PRO A 89 -3.84 -11.08 -10.25
CA PRO A 89 -4.96 -11.59 -11.03
C PRO A 89 -5.26 -13.05 -10.65
N GLY A 90 -6.52 -13.36 -10.35
CA GLY A 90 -6.94 -14.71 -9.99
C GLY A 90 -6.59 -15.15 -8.56
N ALA A 91 -6.02 -14.29 -7.72
CA ALA A 91 -5.71 -14.62 -6.33
C ALA A 91 -6.97 -14.96 -5.49
N PHE A 92 -8.13 -14.42 -5.88
CA PHE A 92 -9.40 -14.63 -5.19
C PHE A 92 -10.53 -14.91 -6.16
N SER A 93 -11.53 -15.68 -5.71
CA SER A 93 -12.81 -15.84 -6.39
C SER A 93 -13.76 -14.76 -5.86
N PHE A 94 -14.17 -13.83 -6.72
CA PHE A 94 -15.10 -12.78 -6.37
C PHE A 94 -16.55 -13.24 -6.56
N CYS A 95 -17.47 -12.68 -5.76
CA CYS A 95 -18.90 -12.88 -5.98
C CYS A 95 -19.34 -12.31 -7.33
N SER A 96 -20.46 -12.82 -7.87
CA SER A 96 -21.02 -12.30 -9.13
C SER A 96 -21.30 -10.80 -9.03
N GLY A 97 -20.78 -10.04 -10.00
CA GLY A 97 -20.90 -8.58 -10.03
C GLY A 97 -19.87 -7.80 -9.22
N GLU A 98 -19.01 -8.47 -8.45
CA GLU A 98 -17.88 -7.82 -7.78
C GLU A 98 -16.77 -7.54 -8.81
N THR A 99 -16.21 -6.33 -8.76
CA THR A 99 -15.13 -5.91 -9.66
C THR A 99 -13.86 -5.63 -8.88
N PRO A 100 -12.74 -6.32 -9.20
CA PRO A 100 -11.44 -6.05 -8.59
C PRO A 100 -11.02 -4.59 -8.84
N ARG A 101 -10.53 -3.91 -7.79
CA ARG A 101 -10.02 -2.54 -7.89
C ARG A 101 -8.55 -2.54 -8.29
N ASP A 102 -8.12 -1.47 -8.95
CA ASP A 102 -6.72 -1.25 -9.29
C ASP A 102 -5.98 -0.63 -8.09
N ASP A 103 -5.43 -1.49 -7.24
CA ASP A 103 -4.70 -1.05 -6.05
C ASP A 103 -3.32 -0.46 -6.40
N VAL A 104 -2.69 -0.86 -7.51
CA VAL A 104 -1.45 -0.23 -7.99
C VAL A 104 -1.70 1.22 -8.38
N LYS A 105 -2.77 1.47 -9.13
CA LYS A 105 -3.18 2.83 -9.49
C LYS A 105 -3.49 3.68 -8.25
N PHE A 106 -4.15 3.08 -7.25
CA PHE A 106 -4.42 3.76 -5.97
C PHE A 106 -3.13 4.16 -5.25
N LEU A 107 -2.16 3.26 -5.12
CA LEU A 107 -0.89 3.54 -4.46
C LEU A 107 -0.06 4.60 -5.22
N ARG A 108 -0.10 4.59 -6.54
CA ARG A 108 0.51 5.65 -7.37
C ARG A 108 -0.19 7.00 -7.18
N GLN A 109 -1.53 7.00 -7.10
CA GLN A 109 -2.30 8.23 -6.86
C GLN A 109 -1.96 8.86 -5.51
N ILE A 110 -1.74 8.04 -4.48
CA ILE A 110 -1.29 8.54 -3.16
C ILE A 110 0.03 9.31 -3.28
N LEU A 111 1.02 8.80 -4.02
CA LEU A 111 2.30 9.51 -4.22
C LEU A 111 2.08 10.85 -4.93
N THR A 112 1.23 10.87 -5.94
CA THR A 112 0.87 12.12 -6.64
C THR A 112 0.24 13.12 -5.69
N ASP A 113 -0.79 12.72 -4.93
CA ASP A 113 -1.51 13.58 -4.00
C ASP A 113 -0.62 14.12 -2.87
N LEU A 114 0.32 13.29 -2.40
CA LEU A 114 1.25 13.68 -1.34
C LEU A 114 2.37 14.58 -1.87
N GLY A 115 2.83 14.38 -3.10
CA GLY A 115 3.80 15.27 -3.75
C GLY A 115 3.29 16.71 -3.96
N GLU A 116 1.97 16.90 -4.00
CA GLU A 116 1.36 18.24 -4.01
C GLU A 116 1.36 18.93 -2.63
N LYS A 117 1.56 18.16 -1.55
CA LYS A 117 1.43 18.62 -0.16
C LYS A 117 2.73 18.61 0.61
N PHE A 118 3.65 17.74 0.23
CA PHE A 118 4.91 17.50 0.93
C PHE A 118 6.07 17.45 -0.06
N THR A 119 7.24 17.84 0.36
CA THR A 119 8.47 17.68 -0.42
C THR A 119 8.99 16.26 -0.21
N LEU A 120 8.60 15.34 -1.11
CA LEU A 120 8.98 13.94 -1.04
C LEU A 120 10.38 13.70 -1.62
N ASP A 121 11.09 12.72 -1.07
CA ASP A 121 12.32 12.21 -1.67
C ASP A 121 11.99 11.04 -2.62
N ASP A 122 11.90 11.34 -3.90
CA ASP A 122 11.54 10.36 -4.94
C ASP A 122 12.55 9.21 -5.08
N ALA A 123 13.76 9.35 -4.54
CA ALA A 123 14.77 8.29 -4.53
C ALA A 123 14.64 7.36 -3.30
N ARG A 124 13.84 7.75 -2.30
CA ARG A 124 13.67 7.01 -1.05
C ARG A 124 12.20 6.72 -0.75
N VAL A 125 11.54 6.07 -1.69
CA VAL A 125 10.16 5.55 -1.55
C VAL A 125 10.23 4.05 -1.30
N TYR A 126 9.71 3.61 -0.18
CA TYR A 126 9.76 2.21 0.27
C TYR A 126 8.37 1.66 0.52
N MET A 127 8.26 0.34 0.51
CA MET A 127 6.99 -0.33 0.78
C MET A 127 7.21 -1.53 1.70
N VAL A 128 6.38 -1.63 2.74
CA VAL A 128 6.38 -2.75 3.68
C VAL A 128 4.98 -3.34 3.70
N GLY A 129 4.85 -4.64 3.55
CA GLY A 129 3.55 -5.32 3.55
C GLY A 129 3.52 -6.54 4.46
N PHE A 130 2.38 -6.76 5.11
CA PHE A 130 2.13 -7.91 5.95
C PHE A 130 1.05 -8.82 5.35
N SER A 131 1.29 -10.15 5.27
CA SER A 131 0.34 -11.13 4.75
C SER A 131 -0.16 -10.77 3.34
N ASN A 132 -1.46 -10.59 3.11
CA ASN A 132 -2.00 -10.11 1.83
C ASN A 132 -1.44 -8.73 1.43
N GLY A 133 -1.10 -7.86 2.37
CA GLY A 133 -0.35 -6.62 2.11
C GLY A 133 1.09 -6.91 1.65
N GLY A 134 1.73 -7.98 2.14
CA GLY A 134 3.02 -8.47 1.66
C GLY A 134 2.94 -8.94 0.20
N GLN A 135 1.92 -9.70 -0.16
CA GLN A 135 1.64 -10.08 -1.55
C GLN A 135 1.45 -8.85 -2.45
N MET A 136 0.73 -7.82 -1.96
CA MET A 136 0.55 -6.57 -2.70
C MET A 136 1.87 -5.81 -2.84
N ALA A 137 2.69 -5.74 -1.78
CA ALA A 137 4.01 -5.13 -1.83
C ALA A 137 4.92 -5.83 -2.85
N THR A 138 4.86 -7.15 -2.92
CA THR A 138 5.56 -7.96 -3.92
C THR A 138 5.08 -7.65 -5.35
N ARG A 139 3.78 -7.51 -5.58
CA ARG A 139 3.25 -7.02 -6.86
C ARG A 139 3.80 -5.65 -7.21
N CYS A 140 3.83 -4.73 -6.25
CA CYS A 140 4.36 -3.38 -6.44
C CYS A 140 5.87 -3.37 -6.71
N SER A 141 6.64 -4.35 -6.22
CA SER A 141 8.07 -4.47 -6.56
C SER A 141 8.31 -4.67 -8.06
N VAL A 142 7.30 -5.11 -8.78
CA VAL A 142 7.31 -5.25 -10.25
C VAL A 142 6.65 -4.04 -10.91
N GLU A 143 5.37 -3.78 -10.59
CA GLU A 143 4.55 -2.81 -11.31
C GLU A 143 4.81 -1.35 -10.91
N MET A 144 5.53 -1.10 -9.80
CA MET A 144 5.95 0.22 -9.33
C MET A 144 7.47 0.33 -9.17
N SER A 145 8.24 -0.55 -9.81
CA SER A 145 9.71 -0.57 -9.74
C SER A 145 10.39 0.68 -10.34
N ASP A 146 9.64 1.52 -11.01
CA ASP A 146 10.07 2.83 -11.51
C ASP A 146 10.08 3.91 -10.41
N VAL A 147 9.33 3.72 -9.33
CA VAL A 147 9.19 4.72 -8.24
C VAL A 147 9.56 4.17 -6.87
N ILE A 148 9.54 2.85 -6.66
CA ILE A 148 9.87 2.22 -5.37
C ILE A 148 11.36 1.84 -5.34
N ALA A 149 12.08 2.23 -4.28
CA ALA A 149 13.49 1.93 -4.10
C ALA A 149 13.73 0.53 -3.50
N ALA A 150 12.86 0.05 -2.60
CA ALA A 150 12.91 -1.29 -2.02
C ALA A 150 11.57 -1.69 -1.41
N VAL A 151 11.37 -3.00 -1.29
CA VAL A 151 10.18 -3.61 -0.69
C VAL A 151 10.59 -4.54 0.44
N VAL A 152 9.79 -4.59 1.49
CA VAL A 152 9.86 -5.61 2.54
C VAL A 152 8.53 -6.35 2.59
N GLU A 153 8.58 -7.66 2.43
CA GLU A 153 7.46 -8.55 2.52
C GLU A 153 7.56 -9.39 3.80
N SER A 154 6.47 -9.41 4.58
CA SER A 154 6.35 -10.23 5.78
C SER A 154 5.13 -11.14 5.66
N ALA A 155 5.34 -12.45 5.71
CA ALA A 155 4.29 -13.47 5.63
C ALA A 155 3.42 -13.39 4.36
N GLY A 156 3.95 -12.87 3.27
CA GLY A 156 3.34 -12.90 1.93
C GLY A 156 3.91 -14.03 1.08
N SER A 157 3.60 -14.00 -0.20
CA SER A 157 4.14 -14.94 -1.20
C SER A 157 4.08 -14.35 -2.59
N PHE A 158 4.96 -14.82 -3.46
CA PHE A 158 4.85 -14.57 -4.91
C PHE A 158 3.86 -15.54 -5.54
N SER A 159 3.13 -15.07 -6.55
CA SER A 159 2.39 -15.98 -7.43
C SER A 159 3.38 -16.71 -8.35
N ASN A 160 3.39 -18.05 -8.31
CA ASN A 160 4.25 -18.87 -9.16
C ASN A 160 3.90 -18.80 -10.66
N ASP A 161 2.72 -18.30 -10.99
CA ASP A 161 2.18 -18.27 -12.37
C ASP A 161 2.39 -16.91 -13.06
N THR A 162 3.06 -15.96 -12.40
CA THR A 162 3.22 -14.61 -12.93
C THR A 162 4.61 -14.44 -13.52
N LEU A 163 4.68 -14.12 -14.82
CA LEU A 163 5.88 -13.60 -15.45
C LEU A 163 6.18 -12.22 -14.86
N VAL A 164 7.23 -12.12 -14.07
CA VAL A 164 7.67 -10.87 -13.47
C VAL A 164 8.70 -10.19 -14.36
N ASN A 165 8.36 -9.01 -14.84
CA ASN A 165 9.24 -8.22 -15.70
C ASN A 165 9.28 -6.77 -15.20
N PRO A 166 10.01 -6.49 -14.12
CA PRO A 166 10.09 -5.15 -13.56
C PRO A 166 10.86 -4.21 -14.49
N LEU A 167 10.49 -2.93 -14.49
CA LEU A 167 11.23 -1.88 -15.17
C LEU A 167 12.65 -1.72 -14.60
N ASN A 168 12.75 -1.78 -13.27
CA ASN A 168 14.00 -1.75 -12.54
C ASN A 168 14.08 -2.97 -11.59
N LYS A 169 15.29 -3.46 -11.37
CA LYS A 169 15.52 -4.46 -10.32
C LYS A 169 15.67 -3.73 -8.99
N ILE A 170 14.77 -3.97 -8.06
CA ILE A 170 14.80 -3.40 -6.73
C ILE A 170 14.96 -4.51 -5.68
N PRO A 171 15.55 -4.23 -4.51
CA PRO A 171 15.62 -5.17 -3.39
C PRO A 171 14.22 -5.53 -2.85
N VAL A 172 14.02 -6.82 -2.56
CA VAL A 172 12.82 -7.39 -1.92
C VAL A 172 13.25 -8.22 -0.72
#